data_7b99dcc339885f75bd1c99fdc8e6ab64
#
_entry.id   7b99dcc339885f75bd1c99fdc8e6ab64
#
_cell.length_a   1.000
_cell.length_b   1.000
_cell.length_c   1.000
_cell.angle_alpha   90.00
_cell.angle_beta   90.00
_cell.angle_gamma   90.00
#
_symmetry.space_group_name_H-M   'P 1'
#
loop_
_entity.id
_entity.type
_entity.pdbx_description
1 polymer ?
#
loop_
_entity_poly.entity_id
_entity_poly.type
_entity_poly.pdbx_seq_one_letter_code
_entity_poly.pdbx_strand_id
1 'polypeptide(L)'
;MATADALLKPDHGAHRKHFIFIEEHHQLRESIHSFVTKELAPHADEWEETTFPDSVFTRMGELGFLGLSYPEEYGGQGGDYYCNLVLAEEMVHSNCGGLAMGVAVHTDMATPPVHLFGTEEQKQAYLVPSIRGEKISCLGITEPDAGSDVSGIKTRAVRDGDEWVINGSKTYITNGHRADFIVLVTKTDPDAGYDGFTLFLVDMDTPGVIREKKLEKLGMHASDTALLAFQDVRVPAEAVLGQEGKGFYHIMWELQGERLIGAAGCVAAAQKCFDKTLQYASERTA
;
A
#
# COMPACT_ATOMS: atom_id res chain seq x y z
N MET A 1 4.91 -46.22 -17.05
CA MET A 1 5.24 -44.90 -17.58
C MET A 1 4.31 -43.92 -16.84
N ALA A 2 4.87 -43.04 -16.01
CA ALA A 2 4.08 -41.93 -15.46
C ALA A 2 3.65 -41.05 -16.65
N THR A 3 2.37 -40.71 -16.70
CA THR A 3 1.85 -39.80 -17.73
C THR A 3 2.53 -38.43 -17.59
N ALA A 4 2.67 -37.69 -18.67
CA ALA A 4 3.30 -36.35 -18.67
C ALA A 4 2.69 -35.43 -17.62
N ASP A 5 1.38 -35.57 -17.31
CA ASP A 5 0.66 -34.87 -16.25
C ASP A 5 1.23 -35.13 -14.83
N ALA A 6 1.85 -36.29 -14.59
CA ALA A 6 2.44 -36.61 -13.29
C ALA A 6 3.84 -35.98 -13.09
N LEU A 7 4.50 -35.62 -14.20
CA LEU A 7 5.85 -35.04 -14.22
C LEU A 7 5.84 -33.50 -14.17
N LEU A 8 4.72 -32.86 -14.52
CA LEU A 8 4.61 -31.42 -14.72
C LEU A 8 3.58 -30.77 -13.79
N LYS A 9 3.23 -31.41 -12.66
CA LYS A 9 2.44 -30.69 -11.64
C LYS A 9 3.31 -29.59 -11.05
N PRO A 10 2.96 -28.31 -11.24
CA PRO A 10 3.72 -27.20 -10.70
C PRO A 10 3.46 -27.08 -9.19
N ASP A 11 4.00 -28.01 -8.41
CA ASP A 11 4.06 -27.90 -6.96
C ASP A 11 5.45 -27.43 -6.53
N HIS A 12 5.92 -26.39 -7.19
CA HIS A 12 7.20 -25.76 -6.91
C HIS A 12 7.06 -24.48 -6.09
N GLY A 13 5.86 -24.21 -5.54
CA GLY A 13 5.60 -23.06 -4.68
C GLY A 13 6.48 -23.12 -3.43
N ALA A 14 7.56 -22.34 -3.40
CA ALA A 14 8.48 -22.29 -2.27
C ALA A 14 7.73 -21.93 -0.96
N HIS A 15 6.67 -21.13 -1.04
CA HIS A 15 5.85 -20.69 0.07
C HIS A 15 4.97 -21.79 0.68
N ARG A 16 4.54 -22.80 -0.10
CA ARG A 16 3.60 -23.84 0.37
C ARG A 16 4.14 -24.74 1.47
N LYS A 17 5.45 -24.80 1.62
CA LYS A 17 6.13 -25.67 2.62
C LYS A 17 7.05 -24.89 3.54
N HIS A 18 6.94 -23.57 3.52
CA HIS A 18 7.81 -22.73 4.36
C HIS A 18 7.35 -22.83 5.82
N PHE A 19 8.29 -23.11 6.74
CA PHE A 19 8.02 -23.36 8.16
C PHE A 19 7.43 -22.17 8.92
N ILE A 20 7.46 -20.95 8.35
CA ILE A 20 6.87 -19.76 8.97
C ILE A 20 5.35 -19.73 8.87
N PHE A 21 4.75 -20.46 7.91
CA PHE A 21 3.30 -20.49 7.75
C PHE A 21 2.70 -21.67 8.52
N ILE A 22 1.72 -21.36 9.36
CA ILE A 22 0.93 -22.30 10.15
C ILE A 22 -0.43 -22.54 9.48
N GLU A 23 -1.27 -23.42 10.08
CA GLU A 23 -2.54 -23.82 9.46
C GLU A 23 -3.50 -22.64 9.21
N GLU A 24 -3.56 -21.67 10.13
CA GLU A 24 -4.38 -20.49 10.00
C GLU A 24 -3.96 -19.65 8.76
N HIS A 25 -2.65 -19.53 8.51
CA HIS A 25 -2.14 -18.85 7.30
C HIS A 25 -2.53 -19.59 6.03
N HIS A 26 -2.56 -20.93 6.03
CA HIS A 26 -2.97 -21.72 4.89
C HIS A 26 -4.48 -21.56 4.61
N GLN A 27 -5.33 -21.55 5.64
CA GLN A 27 -6.77 -21.31 5.51
C GLN A 27 -7.05 -19.88 5.00
N LEU A 28 -6.32 -18.88 5.53
CA LEU A 28 -6.38 -17.51 5.04
C LEU A 28 -5.99 -17.44 3.56
N ARG A 29 -4.90 -18.12 3.17
CA ARG A 29 -4.45 -18.21 1.78
C ARG A 29 -5.53 -18.74 0.85
N GLU A 30 -6.19 -19.84 1.19
CA GLU A 30 -7.28 -20.40 0.41
C GLU A 30 -8.44 -19.42 0.24
N SER A 31 -8.79 -18.71 1.30
CA SER A 31 -9.85 -17.69 1.30
C SER A 31 -9.50 -16.53 0.37
N ILE A 32 -8.31 -15.94 0.53
CA ILE A 32 -7.83 -14.84 -0.31
C ILE A 32 -7.69 -15.31 -1.77
N HIS A 33 -7.11 -16.48 -2.00
CA HIS A 33 -6.96 -17.05 -3.35
C HIS A 33 -8.31 -17.18 -4.05
N SER A 34 -9.31 -17.70 -3.34
CA SER A 34 -10.66 -17.84 -3.87
C SER A 34 -11.28 -16.49 -4.25
N PHE A 35 -11.14 -15.48 -3.40
CA PHE A 35 -11.61 -14.13 -3.68
C PHE A 35 -10.88 -13.52 -4.89
N VAL A 36 -9.54 -13.53 -4.88
CA VAL A 36 -8.73 -12.94 -5.94
C VAL A 36 -9.01 -13.57 -7.30
N THR A 37 -9.10 -14.90 -7.36
CA THR A 37 -9.32 -15.60 -8.62
C THR A 37 -10.74 -15.48 -9.16
N LYS A 38 -11.75 -15.36 -8.29
CA LYS A 38 -13.16 -15.28 -8.69
C LYS A 38 -13.67 -13.85 -8.89
N GLU A 39 -13.24 -12.92 -8.02
CA GLU A 39 -13.81 -11.56 -8.01
C GLU A 39 -12.86 -10.51 -8.63
N LEU A 40 -11.54 -10.73 -8.66
CA LEU A 40 -10.58 -9.73 -9.16
C LEU A 40 -9.98 -10.10 -10.51
N ALA A 41 -9.43 -11.31 -10.64
CA ALA A 41 -8.72 -11.75 -11.84
C ALA A 41 -9.52 -11.65 -13.16
N PRO A 42 -10.85 -11.88 -13.17
CA PRO A 42 -11.64 -11.74 -14.40
C PRO A 42 -11.67 -10.31 -14.97
N HIS A 43 -11.34 -9.30 -14.18
CA HIS A 43 -11.36 -7.89 -14.58
C HIS A 43 -9.98 -7.31 -14.88
N ALA A 44 -8.91 -8.11 -14.79
CA ALA A 44 -7.54 -7.64 -14.90
C ALA A 44 -7.27 -6.86 -16.18
N ASP A 45 -7.68 -7.38 -17.33
CA ASP A 45 -7.44 -6.77 -18.64
C ASP A 45 -8.19 -5.43 -18.76
N GLU A 46 -9.47 -5.37 -18.32
CA GLU A 46 -10.27 -4.15 -18.30
C GLU A 46 -9.62 -3.07 -17.41
N TRP A 47 -9.15 -3.46 -16.23
CA TRP A 47 -8.56 -2.52 -15.29
C TRP A 47 -7.17 -2.03 -15.71
N GLU A 48 -6.40 -2.84 -16.44
CA GLU A 48 -5.12 -2.39 -17.02
C GLU A 48 -5.33 -1.38 -18.17
N GLU A 49 -6.49 -1.35 -18.82
CA GLU A 49 -6.86 -0.34 -19.82
C GLU A 49 -7.43 0.94 -19.19
N THR A 50 -7.95 0.86 -17.96
CA THR A 50 -8.66 1.96 -17.28
C THR A 50 -8.06 2.27 -15.91
N THR A 51 -8.69 1.74 -14.87
CA THR A 51 -8.23 1.68 -13.46
C THR A 51 -9.19 0.76 -12.70
N PHE A 52 -8.71 0.07 -11.67
CA PHE A 52 -9.63 -0.70 -10.82
C PHE A 52 -10.52 0.23 -9.97
N PRO A 53 -11.78 -0.14 -9.70
CA PRO A 53 -12.74 0.71 -8.99
C PRO A 53 -12.50 0.71 -7.48
N ASP A 54 -12.89 1.80 -6.80
CA ASP A 54 -12.76 1.96 -5.35
C ASP A 54 -13.59 0.94 -4.57
N SER A 55 -14.65 0.39 -5.18
CA SER A 55 -15.45 -0.70 -4.60
C SER A 55 -14.64 -1.96 -4.26
N VAL A 56 -13.45 -2.13 -4.84
CA VAL A 56 -12.54 -3.22 -4.46
C VAL A 56 -12.09 -3.05 -3.02
N PHE A 57 -11.74 -1.83 -2.58
CA PHE A 57 -11.39 -1.58 -1.18
C PHE A 57 -12.57 -1.87 -0.25
N THR A 58 -13.76 -1.39 -0.59
CA THR A 58 -14.97 -1.69 0.20
C THR A 58 -15.20 -3.19 0.32
N ARG A 59 -15.09 -3.92 -0.81
CA ARG A 59 -15.29 -5.38 -0.81
C ARG A 59 -14.22 -6.11 0.00
N MET A 60 -12.97 -5.70 -0.08
CA MET A 60 -11.89 -6.27 0.73
C MET A 60 -12.07 -5.94 2.22
N GLY A 61 -12.58 -4.76 2.55
CA GLY A 61 -12.94 -4.37 3.91
C GLY A 61 -14.04 -5.25 4.50
N GLU A 62 -15.13 -5.50 3.74
CA GLU A 62 -16.21 -6.44 4.12
C GLU A 62 -15.70 -7.85 4.42
N LEU A 63 -14.67 -8.30 3.71
CA LEU A 63 -14.04 -9.60 3.89
C LEU A 63 -12.94 -9.61 4.98
N GLY A 64 -12.63 -8.45 5.56
CA GLY A 64 -11.60 -8.29 6.60
C GLY A 64 -10.16 -8.29 6.07
N PHE A 65 -9.94 -8.26 4.76
CA PHE A 65 -8.61 -8.37 4.16
C PHE A 65 -7.77 -7.09 4.27
N LEU A 66 -8.39 -5.93 4.51
CA LEU A 66 -7.66 -4.67 4.71
C LEU A 66 -7.15 -4.49 6.15
N GLY A 67 -7.58 -5.35 7.08
CA GLY A 67 -7.27 -5.23 8.49
C GLY A 67 -6.63 -6.48 9.10
N LEU A 68 -5.93 -7.32 8.32
CA LEU A 68 -5.47 -8.64 8.76
C LEU A 68 -4.63 -8.62 10.05
N SER A 69 -3.68 -7.68 10.17
CA SER A 69 -2.77 -7.60 11.32
C SER A 69 -3.16 -6.53 12.36
N TYR A 70 -4.25 -5.81 12.13
CA TYR A 70 -4.72 -4.80 13.10
C TYR A 70 -5.57 -5.42 14.20
N PRO A 71 -5.56 -4.84 15.42
CA PRO A 71 -6.39 -5.29 16.53
C PRO A 71 -7.89 -5.27 16.22
N GLU A 72 -8.61 -6.21 16.83
CA GLU A 72 -10.08 -6.33 16.69
C GLU A 72 -10.82 -5.07 17.16
N GLU A 73 -10.29 -4.35 18.13
CA GLU A 73 -10.87 -3.08 18.63
C GLU A 73 -10.99 -2.00 17.56
N TYR A 74 -10.16 -2.05 16.50
CA TYR A 74 -10.23 -1.17 15.33
C TYR A 74 -10.97 -1.82 14.15
N GLY A 75 -11.49 -3.02 14.32
CA GLY A 75 -12.16 -3.79 13.26
C GLY A 75 -11.21 -4.68 12.45
N GLY A 76 -9.96 -4.84 12.90
CA GLY A 76 -8.99 -5.76 12.32
C GLY A 76 -9.26 -7.22 12.70
N GLN A 77 -8.43 -8.12 12.16
CA GLN A 77 -8.55 -9.57 12.39
C GLN A 77 -7.63 -10.09 13.51
N GLY A 78 -6.78 -9.25 14.10
CA GLY A 78 -5.84 -9.62 15.15
C GLY A 78 -4.76 -10.62 14.74
N GLY A 79 -4.54 -10.81 13.45
CA GLY A 79 -3.53 -11.71 12.90
C GLY A 79 -2.11 -11.19 13.07
N ASP A 80 -1.14 -12.03 12.80
CA ASP A 80 0.26 -11.65 12.79
C ASP A 80 0.69 -11.05 11.43
N TYR A 81 1.94 -10.61 11.33
CA TYR A 81 2.49 -10.02 10.12
C TYR A 81 2.53 -10.99 8.93
N TYR A 82 2.57 -12.31 9.19
CA TYR A 82 2.56 -13.31 8.11
C TYR A 82 1.22 -13.34 7.37
N CYS A 83 0.13 -12.89 7.98
CA CYS A 83 -1.15 -12.71 7.29
C CYS A 83 -1.04 -11.67 6.17
N ASN A 84 -0.30 -10.57 6.37
CA ASN A 84 -0.04 -9.57 5.33
C ASN A 84 0.84 -10.14 4.21
N LEU A 85 1.84 -10.97 4.53
CA LEU A 85 2.64 -11.66 3.52
C LEU A 85 1.78 -12.58 2.65
N VAL A 86 0.84 -13.32 3.28
CA VAL A 86 -0.11 -14.17 2.56
C VAL A 86 -0.97 -13.34 1.61
N LEU A 87 -1.47 -12.18 2.05
CA LEU A 87 -2.24 -11.28 1.18
C LEU A 87 -1.38 -10.82 -0.01
N ALA A 88 -0.16 -10.36 0.23
CA ALA A 88 0.75 -9.88 -0.82
C ALA A 88 1.05 -10.98 -1.86
N GLU A 89 1.28 -12.22 -1.41
CA GLU A 89 1.51 -13.36 -2.29
C GLU A 89 0.27 -13.71 -3.13
N GLU A 90 -0.92 -13.74 -2.52
CA GLU A 90 -2.14 -14.13 -3.22
C GLU A 90 -2.68 -13.03 -4.16
N MET A 91 -2.46 -11.76 -3.85
CA MET A 91 -2.85 -10.65 -4.74
C MET A 91 -2.20 -10.73 -6.13
N VAL A 92 -1.07 -11.40 -6.25
CA VAL A 92 -0.40 -11.66 -7.54
C VAL A 92 -1.32 -12.45 -8.50
N HIS A 93 -2.18 -13.31 -7.95
CA HIS A 93 -3.10 -14.13 -8.75
C HIS A 93 -4.22 -13.33 -9.43
N SER A 94 -4.39 -12.05 -9.08
CA SER A 94 -5.28 -11.14 -9.83
C SER A 94 -4.85 -10.91 -11.28
N ASN A 95 -3.60 -11.18 -11.67
CA ASN A 95 -2.97 -10.82 -12.94
C ASN A 95 -2.88 -9.29 -13.20
N CYS A 96 -3.13 -8.47 -12.20
CA CYS A 96 -3.19 -7.04 -12.27
C CYS A 96 -2.21 -6.42 -11.25
N GLY A 97 -1.00 -6.07 -11.71
CA GLY A 97 0.06 -5.55 -10.85
C GLY A 97 -0.30 -4.21 -10.21
N GLY A 98 -1.05 -3.37 -10.94
CA GLY A 98 -1.52 -2.09 -10.44
C GLY A 98 -2.51 -2.23 -9.28
N LEU A 99 -3.39 -3.22 -9.33
CA LEU A 99 -4.30 -3.52 -8.23
C LEU A 99 -3.53 -3.97 -6.98
N ALA A 100 -2.61 -4.93 -7.12
CA ALA A 100 -1.81 -5.42 -6.00
C ALA A 100 -1.02 -4.27 -5.34
N MET A 101 -0.43 -3.37 -6.14
CA MET A 101 0.28 -2.20 -5.64
C MET A 101 -0.65 -1.20 -4.93
N GLY A 102 -1.81 -0.89 -5.51
CA GLY A 102 -2.77 0.04 -4.90
C GLY A 102 -3.26 -0.45 -3.52
N VAL A 103 -3.53 -1.76 -3.41
CA VAL A 103 -3.90 -2.38 -2.13
C VAL A 103 -2.73 -2.35 -1.15
N ALA A 104 -1.52 -2.73 -1.55
CA ALA A 104 -0.34 -2.74 -0.67
C ALA A 104 0.00 -1.34 -0.13
N VAL A 105 -0.13 -0.28 -0.94
CA VAL A 105 0.07 1.10 -0.45
C VAL A 105 -0.93 1.43 0.65
N HIS A 106 -2.16 0.99 0.52
CA HIS A 106 -3.19 1.22 1.51
C HIS A 106 -2.94 0.41 2.80
N THR A 107 -2.71 -0.91 2.69
CA THR A 107 -2.66 -1.83 3.84
C THR A 107 -1.31 -1.85 4.56
N ASP A 108 -0.21 -1.68 3.81
CA ASP A 108 1.14 -1.98 4.31
C ASP A 108 2.09 -0.78 4.29
N MET A 109 1.66 0.36 3.74
CA MET A 109 2.50 1.57 3.65
C MET A 109 1.87 2.78 4.34
N ALA A 110 0.62 3.11 4.03
CA ALA A 110 0.00 4.34 4.55
C ALA A 110 -0.72 4.14 5.91
N THR A 111 -1.38 3.00 6.13
CA THR A 111 -2.12 2.76 7.38
C THR A 111 -1.25 2.29 8.56
N PRO A 112 -0.12 1.56 8.40
CA PRO A 112 0.71 1.15 9.54
C PRO A 112 1.25 2.30 10.39
N PRO A 113 1.75 3.42 9.82
CA PRO A 113 2.12 4.59 10.62
C PRO A 113 0.96 5.18 11.43
N VAL A 114 -0.27 5.17 10.88
CA VAL A 114 -1.47 5.65 11.60
C VAL A 114 -1.75 4.75 12.81
N HIS A 115 -1.64 3.43 12.63
CA HIS A 115 -1.83 2.48 13.73
C HIS A 115 -0.79 2.66 14.83
N LEU A 116 0.49 2.75 14.48
CA LEU A 116 1.57 2.73 15.47
C LEU A 116 1.78 4.09 16.16
N PHE A 117 1.69 5.18 15.41
CA PHE A 117 2.06 6.52 15.88
C PHE A 117 0.86 7.44 16.11
N GLY A 118 -0.33 7.09 15.59
CA GLY A 118 -1.53 7.90 15.71
C GLY A 118 -2.11 7.94 17.11
N THR A 119 -2.73 9.07 17.45
CA THR A 119 -3.59 9.18 18.64
C THR A 119 -4.84 8.32 18.45
N GLU A 120 -5.59 8.09 19.53
CA GLU A 120 -6.83 7.31 19.43
C GLU A 120 -7.85 7.99 18.50
N GLU A 121 -7.94 9.32 18.55
CA GLU A 121 -8.80 10.10 17.67
C GLU A 121 -8.39 9.94 16.20
N GLN A 122 -7.08 9.96 15.91
CA GLN A 122 -6.57 9.75 14.56
C GLN A 122 -6.85 8.32 14.07
N LYS A 123 -6.70 7.32 14.91
CA LYS A 123 -7.03 5.91 14.55
C LYS A 123 -8.52 5.77 14.24
N GLN A 124 -9.39 6.36 15.05
CA GLN A 124 -10.84 6.31 14.79
C GLN A 124 -11.21 7.08 13.51
N ALA A 125 -10.55 8.19 13.20
CA ALA A 125 -10.87 9.02 12.05
C ALA A 125 -10.30 8.48 10.72
N TYR A 126 -9.17 7.77 10.77
CA TYR A 126 -8.42 7.36 9.58
C TYR A 126 -8.22 5.84 9.47
N LEU A 127 -7.75 5.16 10.54
CA LEU A 127 -7.46 3.73 10.48
C LEU A 127 -8.73 2.89 10.39
N VAL A 128 -9.70 3.13 11.26
CA VAL A 128 -10.95 2.34 11.31
C VAL A 128 -11.70 2.39 9.96
N PRO A 129 -11.96 3.57 9.35
CA PRO A 129 -12.61 3.59 8.04
C PRO A 129 -11.72 3.02 6.93
N SER A 130 -10.38 3.07 7.06
CA SER A 130 -9.46 2.42 6.10
C SER A 130 -9.58 0.89 6.16
N ILE A 131 -9.62 0.30 7.34
CA ILE A 131 -9.82 -1.15 7.53
C ILE A 131 -11.16 -1.60 6.93
N ARG A 132 -12.18 -0.75 6.98
CA ARG A 132 -13.50 -1.03 6.37
C ARG A 132 -13.56 -0.77 4.87
N GLY A 133 -12.50 -0.19 4.27
CA GLY A 133 -12.49 0.21 2.86
C GLY A 133 -13.40 1.40 2.55
N GLU A 134 -13.75 2.20 3.56
CA GLU A 134 -14.55 3.41 3.46
C GLU A 134 -13.69 4.64 3.13
N LYS A 135 -12.41 4.63 3.53
CA LYS A 135 -11.39 5.62 3.18
C LYS A 135 -10.19 4.94 2.52
N ILE A 136 -9.69 5.52 1.46
CA ILE A 136 -8.49 5.07 0.77
C ILE A 136 -7.33 6.00 1.16
N SER A 137 -6.18 5.40 1.45
CA SER A 137 -5.00 6.13 1.87
C SER A 137 -3.89 6.11 0.83
N CYS A 138 -3.04 7.13 0.89
CA CYS A 138 -1.77 7.16 0.18
C CYS A 138 -0.62 7.67 1.07
N LEU A 139 0.62 7.43 0.62
CA LEU A 139 1.84 7.81 1.34
C LEU A 139 2.64 8.81 0.49
N GLY A 140 2.92 9.98 1.03
CA GLY A 140 3.59 11.08 0.35
C GLY A 140 5.02 11.29 0.83
N ILE A 141 6.01 10.60 0.22
CA ILE A 141 7.43 10.74 0.53
C ILE A 141 8.18 11.42 -0.61
N THR A 142 8.20 10.75 -1.77
CA THR A 142 9.03 11.07 -2.94
C THR A 142 8.69 12.44 -3.52
N GLU A 143 9.72 13.21 -3.88
CA GLU A 143 9.62 14.51 -4.55
C GLU A 143 10.39 14.49 -5.87
N PRO A 144 10.19 15.46 -6.78
CA PRO A 144 10.91 15.51 -8.05
C PRO A 144 12.44 15.44 -7.90
N ASP A 145 13.00 16.02 -6.84
CA ASP A 145 14.43 16.06 -6.57
C ASP A 145 14.88 15.09 -5.47
N ALA A 146 13.98 14.33 -4.85
CA ALA A 146 14.28 13.46 -3.71
C ALA A 146 13.52 12.14 -3.78
N GLY A 147 14.22 11.07 -4.14
CA GLY A 147 13.69 9.70 -4.21
C GLY A 147 14.48 8.77 -3.29
N SER A 148 15.59 8.17 -3.77
CA SER A 148 16.42 7.27 -2.96
C SER A 148 17.00 7.93 -1.72
N ASP A 149 17.37 9.21 -1.82
CA ASP A 149 17.72 10.03 -0.67
C ASP A 149 16.49 10.80 -0.17
N VAL A 150 15.77 10.18 0.77
CA VAL A 150 14.59 10.78 1.43
C VAL A 150 14.98 12.04 2.24
N SER A 151 16.24 12.15 2.68
CA SER A 151 16.69 13.32 3.45
C SER A 151 16.67 14.62 2.63
N GLY A 152 16.66 14.49 1.30
CA GLY A 152 16.63 15.62 0.35
C GLY A 152 15.26 16.26 0.12
N ILE A 153 14.17 15.79 0.75
CA ILE A 153 12.83 16.38 0.55
C ILE A 153 12.81 17.86 0.92
N LYS A 154 11.96 18.62 0.22
CA LYS A 154 11.81 20.07 0.36
C LYS A 154 10.42 20.52 0.81
N THR A 155 9.41 19.65 0.74
CA THR A 155 8.07 19.95 1.25
C THR A 155 8.17 20.39 2.71
N ARG A 156 7.68 21.57 3.02
CA ARG A 156 7.81 22.22 4.34
C ARG A 156 6.45 22.37 4.99
N ALA A 157 6.42 22.22 6.31
CA ALA A 157 5.33 22.65 7.16
C ALA A 157 5.86 23.72 8.12
N VAL A 158 5.23 24.89 8.12
CA VAL A 158 5.61 26.03 8.97
C VAL A 158 4.46 26.30 9.93
N ARG A 159 4.78 26.43 11.22
CA ARG A 159 3.79 26.70 12.25
C ARG A 159 3.28 28.13 12.14
N ASP A 160 1.95 28.29 12.18
CA ASP A 160 1.25 29.56 12.15
C ASP A 160 0.13 29.54 13.23
N GLY A 161 0.47 29.96 14.44
CA GLY A 161 -0.42 29.85 15.61
C GLY A 161 -0.71 28.39 15.98
N ASP A 162 -1.97 28.01 15.95
CA ASP A 162 -2.45 26.64 16.26
C ASP A 162 -2.56 25.76 15.02
N GLU A 163 -2.09 26.25 13.87
CA GLU A 163 -2.11 25.52 12.60
C GLU A 163 -0.71 25.33 12.04
N TRP A 164 -0.62 24.43 11.05
CA TRP A 164 0.54 24.30 10.17
C TRP A 164 0.16 24.68 8.74
N VAL A 165 1.06 25.40 8.07
CA VAL A 165 0.94 25.75 6.65
C VAL A 165 1.94 24.92 5.87
N ILE A 166 1.42 24.06 4.97
CA ILE A 166 2.21 23.12 4.20
C ILE A 166 2.35 23.59 2.77
N ASN A 167 3.60 23.61 2.28
CA ASN A 167 3.94 23.95 0.90
C ASN A 167 4.96 22.97 0.33
N GLY A 168 4.77 22.54 -0.93
CA GLY A 168 5.68 21.64 -1.61
C GLY A 168 5.02 20.81 -2.69
N SER A 169 5.66 19.71 -3.07
CA SER A 169 5.12 18.77 -4.07
C SER A 169 5.58 17.35 -3.78
N LYS A 170 4.77 16.38 -4.19
CA LYS A 170 5.07 14.95 -4.12
C LYS A 170 4.86 14.31 -5.47
N THR A 171 5.73 13.38 -5.85
CA THR A 171 5.65 12.67 -7.14
C THR A 171 5.62 11.17 -6.95
N TYR A 172 5.07 10.46 -7.93
CA TYR A 172 4.91 9.01 -7.92
C TYR A 172 4.03 8.48 -6.78
N ILE A 173 3.02 9.24 -6.39
CA ILE A 173 2.14 8.87 -5.27
C ILE A 173 1.05 7.92 -5.73
N THR A 174 1.21 6.64 -5.43
CA THR A 174 0.19 5.62 -5.70
C THR A 174 -1.05 5.88 -4.85
N ASN A 175 -2.24 5.68 -5.43
CA ASN A 175 -3.55 6.07 -4.91
C ASN A 175 -3.74 7.59 -4.76
N GLY A 176 -2.77 8.43 -5.12
CA GLY A 176 -2.84 9.88 -4.87
C GLY A 176 -3.98 10.59 -5.60
N HIS A 177 -4.55 9.99 -6.63
CA HIS A 177 -5.71 10.55 -7.33
C HIS A 177 -7.03 10.21 -6.65
N ARG A 178 -7.13 9.00 -6.07
CA ARG A 178 -8.34 8.48 -5.44
C ARG A 178 -8.38 8.60 -3.93
N ALA A 179 -7.22 8.77 -3.29
CA ALA A 179 -7.12 8.76 -1.84
C ALA A 179 -7.99 9.83 -1.17
N ASP A 180 -8.55 9.47 -0.02
CA ASP A 180 -9.28 10.36 0.89
C ASP A 180 -8.32 11.13 1.80
N PHE A 181 -7.19 10.50 2.19
CA PHE A 181 -6.16 11.15 2.98
C PHE A 181 -4.75 10.68 2.60
N ILE A 182 -3.78 11.48 2.97
CA ILE A 182 -2.35 11.19 2.76
C ILE A 182 -1.59 11.23 4.09
N VAL A 183 -0.72 10.24 4.29
CA VAL A 183 0.37 10.33 5.27
C VAL A 183 1.50 11.10 4.60
N LEU A 184 1.68 12.35 4.98
CA LEU A 184 2.56 13.29 4.29
C LEU A 184 3.83 13.54 5.08
N VAL A 185 4.99 13.28 4.45
CA VAL A 185 6.31 13.57 5.02
C VAL A 185 6.72 15.00 4.66
N THR A 186 7.01 15.81 5.68
CA THR A 186 7.45 17.20 5.50
C THR A 186 8.71 17.50 6.31
N LYS A 187 9.30 18.66 6.07
CA LYS A 187 10.29 19.28 6.96
C LYS A 187 9.64 20.41 7.75
N THR A 188 9.67 20.29 9.08
CA THR A 188 9.28 21.36 10.02
C THR A 188 10.47 22.20 10.46
N ASP A 189 11.68 21.60 10.50
CA ASP A 189 12.93 22.31 10.74
C ASP A 189 14.00 21.86 9.72
N PRO A 190 14.34 22.67 8.72
CA PRO A 190 15.32 22.30 7.69
C PRO A 190 16.76 22.20 8.21
N ASP A 191 17.08 22.80 9.36
CA ASP A 191 18.43 22.88 9.92
C ASP A 191 18.70 21.77 10.95
N ALA A 192 17.66 21.05 11.41
CA ALA A 192 17.76 19.99 12.42
C ALA A 192 18.15 18.60 11.84
N GLY A 193 18.54 18.51 10.56
CA GLY A 193 18.91 17.24 9.95
C GLY A 193 17.73 16.23 9.97
N TYR A 194 17.96 15.02 10.51
CA TYR A 194 16.92 13.99 10.59
C TYR A 194 15.85 14.28 11.65
N ASP A 195 16.13 15.10 12.65
CA ASP A 195 15.16 15.55 13.65
C ASP A 195 14.28 16.72 13.14
N GLY A 196 14.46 17.15 11.90
CA GLY A 196 13.63 18.18 11.25
C GLY A 196 12.44 17.65 10.48
N PHE A 197 12.18 16.35 10.48
CA PHE A 197 11.08 15.74 9.74
C PHE A 197 9.86 15.51 10.61
N THR A 198 8.68 15.75 10.05
CA THR A 198 7.39 15.50 10.72
C THR A 198 6.41 14.88 9.74
N LEU A 199 5.60 13.93 10.24
CA LEU A 199 4.50 13.34 9.49
C LEU A 199 3.20 14.08 9.79
N PHE A 200 2.38 14.23 8.76
CA PHE A 200 1.04 14.80 8.87
C PHE A 200 0.00 13.87 8.26
N LEU A 201 -1.17 13.79 8.88
CA LEU A 201 -2.39 13.29 8.26
C LEU A 201 -3.10 14.46 7.62
N VAL A 202 -3.29 14.40 6.30
CA VAL A 202 -3.93 15.48 5.55
C VAL A 202 -5.05 14.89 4.72
N ASP A 203 -6.29 15.37 4.91
CA ASP A 203 -7.41 15.03 4.05
C ASP A 203 -7.16 15.59 2.64
N MET A 204 -7.41 14.78 1.63
CA MET A 204 -7.07 15.11 0.23
C MET A 204 -8.01 16.15 -0.41
N ASP A 205 -9.08 16.52 0.27
CA ASP A 205 -9.99 17.61 -0.10
C ASP A 205 -9.69 18.93 0.65
N THR A 206 -8.64 18.95 1.50
CA THR A 206 -8.19 20.17 2.17
C THR A 206 -7.82 21.22 1.13
N PRO A 207 -8.30 22.47 1.26
CA PRO A 207 -7.95 23.55 0.35
C PRO A 207 -6.43 23.71 0.20
N GLY A 208 -5.98 23.82 -1.05
CA GLY A 208 -4.55 23.89 -1.38
C GLY A 208 -3.88 22.55 -1.68
N VAL A 209 -4.53 21.41 -1.44
CA VAL A 209 -4.12 20.10 -1.96
C VAL A 209 -4.55 20.01 -3.42
N ILE A 210 -3.58 19.84 -4.32
CA ILE A 210 -3.81 19.82 -5.77
C ILE A 210 -3.34 18.49 -6.34
N ARG A 211 -4.26 17.75 -6.94
CA ARG A 211 -3.95 16.57 -7.76
C ARG A 211 -3.59 17.04 -9.16
N GLU A 212 -2.31 17.37 -9.39
CA GLU A 212 -1.89 18.03 -10.63
C GLU A 212 -1.99 17.14 -11.85
N LYS A 213 -1.56 15.87 -11.70
CA LYS A 213 -1.50 14.95 -12.84
C LYS A 213 -1.57 13.50 -12.39
N LYS A 214 -2.41 12.70 -13.09
CA LYS A 214 -2.28 11.25 -13.13
C LYS A 214 -1.16 10.90 -14.09
N LEU A 215 -0.14 10.18 -13.62
CA LEU A 215 1.03 9.82 -14.40
C LEU A 215 0.72 8.61 -15.30
N GLU A 216 1.15 8.70 -16.55
CA GLU A 216 1.20 7.57 -17.47
C GLU A 216 2.44 6.72 -17.14
N LYS A 217 2.27 5.41 -17.08
CA LYS A 217 3.31 4.47 -16.66
C LYS A 217 3.56 3.41 -17.72
N LEU A 218 4.75 2.79 -17.68
CA LEU A 218 5.09 1.65 -18.55
C LEU A 218 4.30 0.39 -18.20
N GLY A 219 3.91 0.23 -16.94
CA GLY A 219 3.13 -0.89 -16.42
C GLY A 219 2.31 -0.48 -15.20
N MET A 220 1.61 -1.44 -14.58
CA MET A 220 0.71 -1.18 -13.44
C MET A 220 -0.34 -0.11 -13.75
N HIS A 221 -0.90 -0.15 -14.95
CA HIS A 221 -1.81 0.90 -15.43
C HIS A 221 -3.09 0.98 -14.61
N ALA A 222 -3.52 -0.13 -14.05
CA ALA A 222 -4.72 -0.23 -13.21
C ALA A 222 -4.64 0.62 -11.93
N SER A 223 -3.45 0.87 -11.37
CA SER A 223 -3.31 1.84 -10.28
C SER A 223 -3.16 3.26 -10.80
N ASP A 224 -3.74 4.22 -10.10
CA ASP A 224 -3.36 5.61 -10.30
C ASP A 224 -2.04 5.91 -9.61
N THR A 225 -1.31 6.85 -10.16
CA THR A 225 -0.08 7.38 -9.58
C THR A 225 -0.05 8.88 -9.86
N ALA A 226 -0.02 9.68 -8.80
CA ALA A 226 -0.22 11.11 -8.91
C ALA A 226 1.07 11.92 -8.77
N LEU A 227 1.05 13.07 -9.41
CA LEU A 227 1.82 14.25 -9.03
C LEU A 227 0.91 15.13 -8.18
N LEU A 228 1.35 15.47 -6.98
CA LEU A 228 0.61 16.29 -6.03
C LEU A 228 1.36 17.59 -5.74
N ALA A 229 0.63 18.70 -5.61
CA ALA A 229 1.15 19.95 -5.10
C ALA A 229 0.37 20.38 -3.84
N PHE A 230 1.07 21.05 -2.94
CA PHE A 230 0.55 21.62 -1.70
C PHE A 230 0.84 23.11 -1.72
N GLN A 231 -0.23 23.93 -1.73
CA GLN A 231 -0.14 25.38 -1.82
C GLN A 231 -0.91 25.99 -0.65
N ASP A 232 -0.17 26.46 0.34
CA ASP A 232 -0.71 27.04 1.58
C ASP A 232 -1.77 26.15 2.25
N VAL A 233 -1.53 24.83 2.24
CA VAL A 233 -2.43 23.85 2.87
C VAL A 233 -2.38 24.04 4.37
N ARG A 234 -3.53 24.41 4.96
CA ARG A 234 -3.66 24.63 6.39
C ARG A 234 -4.23 23.40 7.07
N VAL A 235 -3.52 22.91 8.08
CA VAL A 235 -3.96 21.80 8.91
C VAL A 235 -3.80 22.15 10.39
N PRO A 236 -4.67 21.65 11.28
CA PRO A 236 -4.57 21.91 12.71
C PRO A 236 -3.33 21.24 13.32
N ALA A 237 -2.94 21.65 14.53
CA ALA A 237 -1.80 21.08 15.23
C ALA A 237 -1.94 19.56 15.43
N GLU A 238 -3.15 19.08 15.61
CA GLU A 238 -3.53 17.68 15.80
C GLU A 238 -3.35 16.82 14.54
N ALA A 239 -3.08 17.43 13.37
CA ALA A 239 -2.76 16.70 12.15
C ALA A 239 -1.37 16.06 12.17
N VAL A 240 -0.52 16.41 13.12
CA VAL A 240 0.79 15.77 13.32
C VAL A 240 0.59 14.29 13.66
N LEU A 241 1.16 13.39 12.86
CA LEU A 241 1.17 11.97 13.12
C LEU A 241 2.42 11.59 13.91
N GLY A 242 2.21 11.12 15.12
CA GLY A 242 3.27 10.80 16.06
C GLY A 242 3.84 12.06 16.73
N GLN A 243 5.15 12.24 16.68
CA GLN A 243 5.85 13.32 17.34
C GLN A 243 6.52 14.25 16.31
N GLU A 244 6.39 15.55 16.50
CA GLU A 244 7.12 16.56 15.74
C GLU A 244 8.64 16.30 15.82
N GLY A 245 9.32 16.41 14.68
CA GLY A 245 10.75 16.15 14.56
C GLY A 245 11.14 14.66 14.52
N LYS A 246 10.21 13.72 14.57
CA LYS A 246 10.48 12.27 14.53
C LYS A 246 10.04 11.58 13.23
N GLY A 247 9.56 12.34 12.28
CA GLY A 247 9.01 11.80 11.02
C GLY A 247 10.01 10.97 10.22
N PHE A 248 11.30 11.31 10.23
CA PHE A 248 12.31 10.51 9.54
C PHE A 248 12.40 9.09 10.12
N TYR A 249 12.43 8.95 11.44
CA TYR A 249 12.51 7.65 12.11
C TYR A 249 11.23 6.83 11.91
N HIS A 250 10.06 7.49 11.92
CA HIS A 250 8.78 6.85 11.65
C HIS A 250 8.74 6.26 10.24
N ILE A 251 9.20 7.01 9.22
CA ILE A 251 9.28 6.52 7.84
C ILE A 251 10.34 5.43 7.68
N MET A 252 11.49 5.53 8.36
CA MET A 252 12.49 4.47 8.31
C MET A 252 11.97 3.14 8.90
N TRP A 253 11.12 3.22 9.91
CA TRP A 253 10.43 2.05 10.44
C TRP A 253 9.41 1.48 9.42
N GLU A 254 8.57 2.33 8.84
CA GLU A 254 7.55 1.96 7.87
C GLU A 254 8.16 1.28 6.64
N LEU A 255 9.20 1.87 6.04
CA LEU A 255 9.89 1.34 4.86
C LEU A 255 10.47 -0.08 5.05
N GLN A 256 10.62 -0.58 6.26
CA GLN A 256 11.04 -1.97 6.49
C GLN A 256 9.90 -2.93 6.13
N GLY A 257 8.67 -2.65 6.60
CA GLY A 257 7.47 -3.41 6.26
C GLY A 257 7.19 -3.37 4.76
N GLU A 258 7.20 -2.19 4.16
CA GLU A 258 7.02 -1.99 2.72
C GLU A 258 7.94 -2.89 1.88
N ARG A 259 9.23 -2.90 2.21
CA ARG A 259 10.23 -3.72 1.48
C ARG A 259 9.98 -5.21 1.62
N LEU A 260 9.54 -5.68 2.79
CA LEU A 260 9.21 -7.09 3.02
C LEU A 260 7.98 -7.52 2.21
N ILE A 261 6.94 -6.71 2.20
CA ILE A 261 5.73 -6.96 1.39
C ILE A 261 6.07 -6.94 -0.10
N GLY A 262 6.87 -5.97 -0.55
CA GLY A 262 7.35 -5.92 -1.92
C GLY A 262 8.16 -7.16 -2.31
N ALA A 263 9.03 -7.63 -1.43
CA ALA A 263 9.82 -8.85 -1.66
C ALA A 263 8.93 -10.10 -1.75
N ALA A 264 7.93 -10.25 -0.87
CA ALA A 264 6.98 -11.37 -0.89
C ALA A 264 6.19 -11.39 -2.22
N GLY A 265 5.65 -10.25 -2.63
CA GLY A 265 4.96 -10.11 -3.90
C GLY A 265 5.85 -10.43 -5.11
N CYS A 266 7.12 -10.00 -5.11
CA CYS A 266 8.07 -10.30 -6.18
C CYS A 266 8.36 -11.81 -6.28
N VAL A 267 8.54 -12.50 -5.16
CA VAL A 267 8.77 -13.97 -5.15
C VAL A 267 7.55 -14.70 -5.69
N ALA A 268 6.35 -14.33 -5.21
CA ALA A 268 5.10 -14.93 -5.69
C ALA A 268 4.85 -14.66 -7.19
N ALA A 269 5.17 -13.45 -7.67
CA ALA A 269 5.07 -13.11 -9.10
C ALA A 269 6.04 -13.93 -9.96
N ALA A 270 7.29 -14.12 -9.50
CA ALA A 270 8.26 -14.96 -10.17
C ALA A 270 7.80 -16.42 -10.24
N GLN A 271 7.28 -16.97 -9.14
CA GLN A 271 6.69 -18.30 -9.10
C GLN A 271 5.55 -18.44 -10.11
N LYS A 272 4.63 -17.48 -10.14
CA LYS A 272 3.52 -17.48 -11.09
C LYS A 272 3.97 -17.43 -12.56
N CYS A 273 4.97 -16.62 -12.87
CA CYS A 273 5.57 -16.59 -14.22
C CYS A 273 6.16 -17.95 -14.59
N PHE A 274 6.83 -18.61 -13.65
CA PHE A 274 7.38 -19.93 -13.83
C PHE A 274 6.28 -20.98 -14.11
N ASP A 275 5.20 -20.99 -13.30
CA ASP A 275 4.09 -21.93 -13.45
C ASP A 275 3.37 -21.75 -14.80
N LYS A 276 3.09 -20.50 -15.20
CA LYS A 276 2.51 -20.20 -16.53
C LYS A 276 3.42 -20.65 -17.68
N THR A 277 4.73 -20.49 -17.51
CA THR A 277 5.72 -20.91 -18.52
C THR A 277 5.75 -22.43 -18.65
N LEU A 278 5.71 -23.18 -17.54
CA LEU A 278 5.62 -24.62 -17.54
C LEU A 278 4.35 -25.12 -18.23
N GLN A 279 3.21 -24.52 -17.90
CA GLN A 279 1.94 -24.84 -18.53
C GLN A 279 2.04 -24.63 -20.06
N TYR A 280 2.46 -23.43 -20.48
CA TYR A 280 2.63 -23.14 -21.91
C TYR A 280 3.56 -24.11 -22.62
N ALA A 281 4.70 -24.42 -22.01
CA ALA A 281 5.67 -25.34 -22.59
C ALA A 281 5.14 -26.78 -22.71
N SER A 282 4.26 -27.20 -21.78
CA SER A 282 3.65 -28.55 -21.83
C SER A 282 2.54 -28.69 -22.89
N GLU A 283 1.86 -27.58 -23.21
CA GLU A 283 0.77 -27.54 -24.17
C GLU A 283 1.24 -27.26 -25.60
N ARG A 284 2.40 -26.61 -25.76
CA ARG A 284 2.97 -26.25 -27.08
C ARG A 284 3.48 -27.45 -27.81
N THR A 285 2.96 -27.69 -29.02
CA THR A 285 3.51 -28.61 -30.00
C THR A 285 4.51 -27.88 -30.92
N ALA A 286 5.70 -28.43 -31.07
CA ALA A 286 6.73 -27.92 -31.96
C ALA A 286 6.67 -28.68 -33.29
#